data_8dcd60c8b08939ad38233791e6796b95
#
_entry.id   8dcd60c8b08939ad38233791e6796b95
#
_cell.length_a   1.000
_cell.length_b   1.000
_cell.length_c   1.000
_cell.angle_alpha   90.00
_cell.angle_beta   90.00
_cell.angle_gamma   90.00
#
_symmetry.space_group_name_H-M   'P 1'
#
loop_
_entity.id
_entity.type
_entity.pdbx_description
1 polymer ?
#
loop_
_entity_poly.entity_id
_entity_poly.type
_entity_poly.pdbx_seq_one_letter_code
_entity_poly.pdbx_strand_id
1 'polypeptide(L)'
;VLKNIQDEGHKLLESSGYKQYEVSAYATETYASIHNKNYWSFGDYLGIGAGAHGKLSLISEAKLIRTRKLRRPDHYTSALNDRTAELIEIPSGQIALEFLMNALRLKDGFSRRQFETRTGLSLDEITKGVESLVNRGLMQRTSVEGQLFISTTPKGYLFLNNVIGEFL
;
A
#
# COMPACT_ATOMS: atom_id res chain seq x y z
N VAL A 1 -24.99 10.66 -10.24
CA VAL A 1 -25.65 9.84 -9.19
C VAL A 1 -24.60 9.20 -8.29
N LEU A 2 -23.68 8.34 -8.77
CA LEU A 2 -22.69 7.62 -7.93
C LEU A 2 -21.80 8.56 -7.11
N LYS A 3 -21.30 9.65 -7.70
CA LYS A 3 -20.49 10.63 -6.98
C LYS A 3 -21.26 11.23 -5.80
N ASN A 4 -22.52 11.61 -5.99
CA ASN A 4 -23.33 12.20 -4.92
C ASN A 4 -23.54 11.21 -3.76
N ILE A 5 -23.78 9.93 -4.07
CA ILE A 5 -23.91 8.87 -3.05
C ILE A 5 -22.61 8.75 -2.25
N GLN A 6 -21.48 8.76 -2.93
CA GLN A 6 -20.17 8.71 -2.28
C GLN A 6 -19.93 9.94 -1.40
N ASP A 7 -20.17 11.14 -1.92
CA ASP A 7 -19.97 12.41 -1.20
C ASP A 7 -20.85 12.48 0.06
N GLU A 8 -22.14 12.09 -0.04
CA GLU A 8 -23.04 12.05 1.11
C GLU A 8 -22.64 10.96 2.13
N GLY A 9 -22.20 9.79 1.64
CA GLY A 9 -21.68 8.74 2.51
C GLY A 9 -20.44 9.19 3.29
N HIS A 10 -19.49 9.89 2.65
CA HIS A 10 -18.33 10.48 3.33
C HIS A 10 -18.74 11.48 4.41
N LYS A 11 -19.65 12.42 4.09
CA LYS A 11 -20.15 13.40 5.07
C LYS A 11 -20.82 12.75 6.27
N LEU A 12 -21.64 11.72 6.04
CA LEU A 12 -22.30 10.98 7.11
C LEU A 12 -21.28 10.31 8.03
N LEU A 13 -20.28 9.63 7.48
CA LEU A 13 -19.23 8.99 8.26
C LEU A 13 -18.41 10.02 9.06
N GLU A 14 -18.00 11.12 8.44
CA GLU A 14 -17.25 12.21 9.10
C GLU A 14 -18.06 12.84 10.23
N SER A 15 -19.37 13.13 10.01
CA SER A 15 -20.24 13.67 11.05
C SER A 15 -20.47 12.70 12.22
N SER A 16 -20.28 11.39 11.97
CA SER A 16 -20.33 10.33 12.98
C SER A 16 -18.97 10.05 13.64
N GLY A 17 -17.94 10.88 13.38
CA GLY A 17 -16.62 10.77 13.99
C GLY A 17 -15.67 9.77 13.29
N TYR A 18 -16.06 9.23 12.13
CA TYR A 18 -15.19 8.33 11.36
C TYR A 18 -14.38 9.11 10.32
N LYS A 19 -13.07 8.90 10.32
CA LYS A 19 -12.14 9.46 9.33
C LYS A 19 -11.69 8.38 8.36
N GLN A 20 -11.69 8.69 7.08
CA GLN A 20 -11.13 7.79 6.07
C GLN A 20 -9.60 7.76 6.23
N TYR A 21 -9.02 6.58 6.47
CA TYR A 21 -7.56 6.43 6.58
C TYR A 21 -6.94 5.69 5.38
N GLU A 22 -7.75 4.95 4.61
CA GLU A 22 -7.35 4.31 3.34
C GLU A 22 -8.54 4.28 2.36
N VAL A 23 -8.35 3.81 1.14
CA VAL A 23 -9.31 3.90 0.01
C VAL A 23 -10.71 3.42 0.38
N SER A 24 -10.85 2.35 1.15
CA SER A 24 -12.13 1.71 1.47
C SER A 24 -12.40 1.55 2.96
N ALA A 25 -11.58 2.16 3.84
CA ALA A 25 -11.77 2.00 5.27
C ALA A 25 -11.76 3.32 6.03
N TYR A 26 -12.64 3.36 7.02
CA TYR A 26 -12.85 4.47 7.94
C TYR A 26 -12.67 3.99 9.37
N ALA A 27 -12.20 4.85 10.23
CA ALA A 27 -12.06 4.55 11.66
C ALA A 27 -12.24 5.82 12.49
N THR A 28 -12.62 5.68 13.75
CA THR A 28 -12.43 6.72 14.75
C THR A 28 -10.94 6.84 15.08
N GLU A 29 -10.52 7.93 15.67
CA GLU A 29 -9.14 8.42 15.71
C GLU A 29 -8.04 7.41 16.10
N THR A 30 -8.35 6.41 16.93
CA THR A 30 -7.38 5.42 17.42
C THR A 30 -7.64 3.99 16.93
N TYR A 31 -8.72 3.76 16.17
CA TYR A 31 -9.19 2.40 15.82
C TYR A 31 -8.93 1.97 14.37
N ALA A 32 -8.05 2.69 13.66
CA ALA A 32 -7.63 2.23 12.33
C ALA A 32 -6.95 0.86 12.42
N SER A 33 -7.33 -0.07 11.53
CA SER A 33 -6.80 -1.44 11.53
C SER A 33 -5.28 -1.45 11.39
N ILE A 34 -4.60 -1.98 12.41
CA ILE A 34 -3.13 -2.14 12.42
C ILE A 34 -2.71 -3.05 11.27
N HIS A 35 -3.47 -4.13 11.00
CA HIS A 35 -3.22 -5.04 9.89
C HIS A 35 -3.27 -4.32 8.54
N ASN A 36 -4.33 -3.53 8.28
CA ASN A 36 -4.45 -2.78 7.04
C ASN A 36 -3.33 -1.75 6.89
N LYS A 37 -3.03 -1.01 7.96
CA LYS A 37 -1.91 -0.05 7.96
C LYS A 37 -0.58 -0.73 7.66
N ASN A 38 -0.29 -1.88 8.29
CA ASN A 38 0.93 -2.64 8.00
C ASN A 38 0.98 -3.06 6.53
N TYR A 39 -0.13 -3.60 6.01
CA TYR A 39 -0.22 -4.05 4.62
C TYR A 39 -0.01 -2.89 3.63
N TRP A 40 -0.75 -1.79 3.81
CA TRP A 40 -0.64 -0.62 2.94
C TRP A 40 0.67 0.14 3.13
N SER A 41 1.32 0.04 4.28
CA SER A 41 2.67 0.55 4.51
C SER A 41 3.78 -0.34 3.93
N PHE A 42 3.44 -1.30 3.09
CA PHE A 42 4.35 -2.27 2.51
C PHE A 42 5.12 -3.09 3.56
N GLY A 43 4.50 -3.33 4.72
CA GLY A 43 5.04 -4.15 5.79
C GLY A 43 5.05 -5.63 5.44
N ASP A 44 5.84 -6.40 6.18
CA ASP A 44 5.86 -7.86 6.06
C ASP A 44 4.65 -8.48 6.75
N TYR A 45 4.18 -9.58 6.21
CA TYR A 45 3.10 -10.38 6.79
C TYR A 45 3.20 -11.84 6.35
N LEU A 46 2.76 -12.73 7.23
CA LEU A 46 2.74 -14.18 6.99
C LEU A 46 1.31 -14.61 6.61
N GLY A 47 1.20 -15.33 5.51
CA GLY A 47 -0.04 -15.98 5.10
C GLY A 47 -0.21 -17.32 5.80
N ILE A 48 -1.29 -17.49 6.58
CA ILE A 48 -1.68 -18.74 7.25
C ILE A 48 -3.07 -19.13 6.78
N GLY A 49 -3.22 -20.39 6.37
CA GLY A 49 -4.47 -20.92 5.82
C GLY A 49 -4.42 -21.19 4.32
N ALA A 50 -5.43 -21.92 3.83
CA ALA A 50 -5.54 -22.29 2.42
C ALA A 50 -5.71 -21.04 1.54
N GLY A 51 -4.87 -20.90 0.51
CA GLY A 51 -4.86 -19.77 -0.41
C GLY A 51 -4.32 -18.47 0.17
N ALA A 52 -3.82 -18.46 1.42
CA ALA A 52 -3.29 -17.26 2.05
C ALA A 52 -2.02 -16.76 1.35
N HIS A 53 -1.89 -15.44 1.28
CA HIS A 53 -0.73 -14.76 0.72
C HIS A 53 0.17 -14.22 1.84
N GLY A 54 1.45 -14.10 1.57
CA GLY A 54 2.44 -13.48 2.45
C GLY A 54 3.40 -12.61 1.66
N LYS A 55 4.05 -11.66 2.35
CA LYS A 55 5.15 -10.86 1.84
C LYS A 55 6.26 -10.81 2.89
N LEU A 56 7.47 -11.05 2.48
CA LEU A 56 8.66 -11.08 3.33
C LEU A 56 9.77 -10.25 2.72
N SER A 57 10.42 -9.44 3.56
CA SER A 57 11.63 -8.71 3.22
C SER A 57 12.84 -9.46 3.78
N LEU A 58 13.64 -10.07 2.91
CA LEU A 58 14.89 -10.74 3.27
C LEU A 58 16.04 -9.73 3.18
N ILE A 59 16.22 -8.96 4.24
CA ILE A 59 17.17 -7.82 4.27
C ILE A 59 18.60 -8.26 3.97
N SER A 60 19.02 -9.42 4.51
CA SER A 60 20.36 -9.97 4.28
C SER A 60 20.65 -10.35 2.82
N GLU A 61 19.60 -10.61 2.05
CA GLU A 61 19.68 -11.00 0.64
C GLU A 61 19.27 -9.88 -0.31
N ALA A 62 18.83 -8.72 0.22
CA ALA A 62 18.25 -7.62 -0.53
C ALA A 62 17.08 -8.06 -1.42
N LYS A 63 16.24 -9.00 -0.94
CA LYS A 63 15.13 -9.59 -1.68
C LYS A 63 13.78 -9.30 -1.03
N LEU A 64 12.78 -9.11 -1.86
CA LEU A 64 11.38 -9.08 -1.47
C LEU A 64 10.66 -10.28 -2.07
N ILE A 65 10.01 -11.07 -1.24
CA ILE A 65 9.38 -12.33 -1.64
C ILE A 65 7.88 -12.28 -1.37
N ARG A 66 7.10 -12.69 -2.36
CA ARG A 66 5.69 -13.03 -2.18
C ARG A 66 5.53 -14.54 -2.04
N THR A 67 4.70 -14.95 -1.10
CA THR A 67 4.33 -16.35 -0.91
C THR A 67 2.83 -16.53 -1.12
N ARG A 68 2.45 -17.69 -1.63
CA ARG A 68 1.04 -18.12 -1.68
C ARG A 68 0.94 -19.56 -1.18
N LYS A 69 0.00 -19.82 -0.31
CA LYS A 69 -0.29 -21.16 0.21
C LYS A 69 -1.16 -21.96 -0.76
N LEU A 70 -1.14 -23.28 -0.62
CA LEU A 70 -2.03 -24.18 -1.36
C LEU A 70 -3.47 -23.70 -1.25
N ARG A 71 -4.15 -23.52 -2.39
CA ARG A 71 -5.45 -22.86 -2.46
C ARG A 71 -6.60 -23.73 -1.94
N ARG A 72 -6.53 -25.03 -2.21
CA ARG A 72 -7.59 -25.97 -1.80
C ARG A 72 -7.44 -26.33 -0.32
N PRO A 73 -8.51 -26.21 0.50
CA PRO A 73 -8.44 -26.50 1.93
C PRO A 73 -8.02 -27.95 2.24
N ASP A 74 -8.55 -28.93 1.49
CA ASP A 74 -8.20 -30.34 1.62
C ASP A 74 -6.71 -30.60 1.34
N HIS A 75 -6.16 -30.01 0.28
CA HIS A 75 -4.74 -30.10 -0.04
C HIS A 75 -3.87 -29.38 1.02
N TYR A 76 -4.32 -28.21 1.49
CA TYR A 76 -3.59 -27.46 2.52
C TYR A 76 -3.52 -28.23 3.85
N THR A 77 -4.62 -28.84 4.29
CA THR A 77 -4.69 -29.57 5.57
C THR A 77 -3.97 -30.92 5.50
N SER A 78 -4.02 -31.60 4.36
CA SER A 78 -3.37 -32.91 4.18
C SER A 78 -1.87 -32.83 3.89
N ALA A 79 -1.34 -31.67 3.50
CA ALA A 79 0.09 -31.51 3.23
C ALA A 79 0.91 -31.71 4.52
N LEU A 80 1.82 -32.70 4.50
CA LEU A 80 2.63 -33.08 5.65
C LEU A 80 3.78 -32.10 5.93
N ASN A 81 4.35 -31.51 4.87
CA ASN A 81 5.54 -30.65 4.98
C ASN A 81 5.25 -29.21 4.58
N ASP A 82 5.58 -28.83 3.36
CA ASP A 82 5.39 -27.44 2.89
C ASP A 82 3.98 -27.25 2.32
N ARG A 83 3.31 -26.23 2.82
CA ARG A 83 1.99 -25.78 2.35
C ARG A 83 2.10 -24.58 1.39
N THR A 84 3.31 -24.22 0.98
CA THR A 84 3.59 -23.11 0.06
C THR A 84 3.44 -23.60 -1.38
N ALA A 85 2.50 -23.03 -2.12
CA ALA A 85 2.30 -23.31 -3.53
C ALA A 85 3.23 -22.49 -4.42
N GLU A 86 3.52 -21.25 -4.00
CA GLU A 86 4.37 -20.32 -4.74
C GLU A 86 5.25 -19.51 -3.81
N LEU A 87 6.47 -19.30 -4.26
CA LEU A 87 7.43 -18.38 -3.67
C LEU A 87 8.03 -17.60 -4.85
N ILE A 88 7.73 -16.30 -4.93
CA ILE A 88 8.09 -15.45 -6.06
C ILE A 88 8.91 -14.27 -5.54
N GLU A 89 10.12 -14.13 -6.02
CA GLU A 89 10.92 -12.92 -5.80
C GLU A 89 10.34 -11.77 -6.63
N ILE A 90 10.10 -10.61 -6.00
CA ILE A 90 9.65 -9.41 -6.70
C ILE A 90 10.85 -8.85 -7.49
N PRO A 91 10.75 -8.73 -8.83
CA PRO A 91 11.84 -8.16 -9.63
C PRO A 91 12.21 -6.75 -9.16
N SER A 92 13.51 -6.44 -9.09
CA SER A 92 14.01 -5.16 -8.60
C SER A 92 13.34 -3.95 -9.29
N GLY A 93 13.15 -4.02 -10.59
CA GLY A 93 12.45 -2.97 -11.35
C GLY A 93 10.96 -2.81 -11.03
N GLN A 94 10.34 -3.74 -10.28
CA GLN A 94 8.92 -3.67 -9.91
C GLN A 94 8.72 -3.26 -8.44
N ILE A 95 9.78 -3.23 -7.63
CA ILE A 95 9.67 -2.97 -6.19
C ILE A 95 9.06 -1.58 -5.91
N ALA A 96 9.50 -0.55 -6.61
CA ALA A 96 8.97 0.80 -6.45
C ALA A 96 7.48 0.87 -6.76
N LEU A 97 7.05 0.28 -7.87
CA LEU A 97 5.65 0.21 -8.28
C LEU A 97 4.81 -0.56 -7.26
N GLU A 98 5.28 -1.72 -6.81
CA GLU A 98 4.61 -2.54 -5.80
C GLU A 98 4.44 -1.79 -4.48
N PHE A 99 5.45 -1.01 -4.07
CA PHE A 99 5.34 -0.12 -2.91
C PHE A 99 4.27 0.94 -3.12
N LEU A 100 4.30 1.65 -4.26
CA LEU A 100 3.35 2.74 -4.55
C LEU A 100 1.91 2.24 -4.67
N MET A 101 1.68 1.06 -5.25
CA MET A 101 0.36 0.43 -5.32
C MET A 101 -0.27 0.19 -3.94
N ASN A 102 0.55 -0.01 -2.91
CA ASN A 102 0.11 -0.15 -1.53
C ASN A 102 0.07 1.21 -0.82
N ALA A 103 1.17 1.93 -0.77
CA ALA A 103 1.33 3.12 0.07
C ALA A 103 0.42 4.29 -0.32
N LEU A 104 0.12 4.46 -1.60
CA LEU A 104 -0.78 5.51 -2.07
C LEU A 104 -2.26 5.24 -1.77
N ARG A 105 -2.61 4.07 -1.25
CA ARG A 105 -3.95 3.79 -0.71
C ARG A 105 -4.19 4.49 0.63
N LEU A 106 -3.13 4.76 1.38
CA LEU A 106 -3.22 5.52 2.62
C LEU A 106 -3.44 7.01 2.33
N LYS A 107 -4.35 7.63 3.08
CA LYS A 107 -4.63 9.08 2.97
C LYS A 107 -3.39 9.93 3.24
N ASP A 108 -2.60 9.52 4.23
CA ASP A 108 -1.40 10.24 4.64
C ASP A 108 -0.21 9.96 3.70
N GLY A 109 -0.36 8.99 2.76
CA GLY A 109 0.70 8.60 1.86
C GLY A 109 1.86 7.92 2.61
N PHE A 110 3.09 8.28 2.26
CA PHE A 110 4.30 7.67 2.81
C PHE A 110 5.42 8.70 2.99
N SER A 111 6.34 8.41 3.92
CA SER A 111 7.55 9.20 4.10
C SER A 111 8.70 8.69 3.23
N ARG A 112 9.68 9.59 2.93
CA ARG A 112 10.95 9.20 2.30
C ARG A 112 11.58 8.01 3.02
N ARG A 113 11.73 8.11 4.34
CA ARG A 113 12.31 7.05 5.18
C ARG A 113 11.58 5.72 5.02
N GLN A 114 10.24 5.75 4.95
CA GLN A 114 9.44 4.54 4.78
C GLN A 114 9.72 3.89 3.42
N PHE A 115 9.75 4.67 2.34
CA PHE A 115 10.08 4.16 1.01
C PHE A 115 11.44 3.48 1.00
N GLU A 116 12.48 4.20 1.43
CA GLU A 116 13.87 3.71 1.41
C GLU A 116 14.05 2.47 2.31
N THR A 117 13.45 2.47 3.52
CA THR A 117 13.56 1.33 4.45
C THR A 117 12.82 0.08 3.95
N ARG A 118 11.65 0.26 3.29
CA ARG A 118 10.80 -0.86 2.88
C ARG A 118 11.17 -1.44 1.52
N THR A 119 11.79 -0.65 0.66
CA THR A 119 12.15 -1.06 -0.70
C THR A 119 13.64 -1.33 -0.87
N GLY A 120 14.49 -0.71 -0.06
CA GLY A 120 15.95 -0.67 -0.26
C GLY A 120 16.37 0.27 -1.40
N LEU A 121 15.44 1.00 -2.02
CA LEU A 121 15.69 1.89 -3.15
C LEU A 121 15.85 3.34 -2.67
N SER A 122 16.61 4.15 -3.42
CA SER A 122 16.61 5.61 -3.23
C SER A 122 15.27 6.20 -3.69
N LEU A 123 14.79 7.25 -3.00
CA LEU A 123 13.61 8.00 -3.43
C LEU A 123 13.77 8.59 -4.85
N ASP A 124 14.99 8.76 -5.32
CA ASP A 124 15.30 9.28 -6.66
C ASP A 124 14.69 8.44 -7.78
N GLU A 125 14.50 7.13 -7.56
CA GLU A 125 13.87 6.20 -8.51
C GLU A 125 12.45 6.64 -8.92
N ILE A 126 11.73 7.28 -8.00
CA ILE A 126 10.33 7.72 -8.25
C ILE A 126 10.19 9.24 -8.38
N THR A 127 11.28 10.00 -8.19
CA THR A 127 11.22 11.48 -8.10
C THR A 127 10.62 12.11 -9.34
N LYS A 128 10.99 11.67 -10.55
CA LYS A 128 10.47 12.23 -11.81
C LYS A 128 8.96 12.05 -11.96
N GLY A 129 8.44 10.86 -11.67
CA GLY A 129 7.00 10.57 -11.70
C GLY A 129 6.25 11.39 -10.64
N VAL A 130 6.80 11.49 -9.43
CA VAL A 130 6.23 12.32 -8.37
C VAL A 130 6.18 13.80 -8.79
N GLU A 131 7.23 14.36 -9.40
CA GLU A 131 7.26 15.74 -9.88
C GLU A 131 6.23 15.99 -10.96
N SER A 132 6.12 15.11 -11.95
CA SER A 132 5.08 15.17 -12.98
C SER A 132 3.69 15.25 -12.35
N LEU A 133 3.39 14.37 -11.39
CA LEU A 133 2.10 14.32 -10.72
C LEU A 133 1.85 15.52 -9.79
N VAL A 134 2.87 16.05 -9.13
CA VAL A 134 2.78 17.29 -8.34
C VAL A 134 2.45 18.47 -9.23
N ASN A 135 3.13 18.65 -10.37
CA ASN A 135 2.87 19.71 -11.34
C ASN A 135 1.44 19.64 -11.92
N ARG A 136 0.85 18.43 -12.00
CA ARG A 136 -0.54 18.20 -12.43
C ARG A 136 -1.56 18.33 -11.28
N GLY A 137 -1.11 18.61 -10.06
CA GLY A 137 -1.95 18.75 -8.88
C GLY A 137 -2.60 17.42 -8.43
N LEU A 138 -1.97 16.29 -8.75
CA LEU A 138 -2.46 14.95 -8.37
C LEU A 138 -1.72 14.40 -7.16
N MET A 139 -0.49 14.84 -6.91
CA MET A 139 0.28 14.52 -5.70
C MET A 139 0.74 15.80 -5.01
N GLN A 140 1.14 15.67 -3.77
CA GLN A 140 1.70 16.75 -2.95
C GLN A 140 2.87 16.25 -2.11
N ARG A 141 3.74 17.19 -1.76
CA ARG A 141 4.85 16.98 -0.83
C ARG A 141 4.61 17.85 0.40
N THR A 142 4.72 17.27 1.58
CA THR A 142 4.62 17.98 2.85
C THR A 142 5.83 17.67 3.70
N SER A 143 6.23 18.60 4.56
CA SER A 143 7.30 18.37 5.54
C SER A 143 6.67 18.41 6.94
N VAL A 144 6.86 17.34 7.69
CA VAL A 144 6.39 17.23 9.07
C VAL A 144 7.61 16.87 9.93
N GLU A 145 7.95 17.72 10.89
CA GLU A 145 9.12 17.55 11.77
C GLU A 145 10.44 17.28 10.99
N GLY A 146 10.62 17.96 9.86
CA GLY A 146 11.80 17.80 8.99
C GLY A 146 11.77 16.54 8.12
N GLN A 147 10.75 15.72 8.21
CA GLN A 147 10.59 14.52 7.38
C GLN A 147 9.71 14.81 6.17
N LEU A 148 10.18 14.46 4.97
CA LEU A 148 9.40 14.57 3.73
C LEU A 148 8.35 13.46 3.65
N PHE A 149 7.10 13.86 3.45
CA PHE A 149 5.96 13.00 3.12
C PHE A 149 5.47 13.26 1.71
N ILE A 150 5.04 12.20 1.04
CA ILE A 150 4.48 12.21 -0.31
C ILE A 150 3.11 11.54 -0.24
N SER A 151 2.08 12.27 -0.68
CA SER A 151 0.71 11.75 -0.70
C SER A 151 -0.03 12.24 -1.94
N THR A 152 -1.18 11.63 -2.22
CA THR A 152 -2.09 12.14 -3.24
C THR A 152 -2.84 13.37 -2.72
N THR A 153 -3.15 14.31 -3.61
CA THR A 153 -4.18 15.34 -3.34
C THR A 153 -5.56 14.68 -3.32
N PRO A 154 -6.61 15.34 -2.83
CA PRO A 154 -7.98 14.85 -2.96
C PRO A 154 -8.37 14.49 -4.40
N LYS A 155 -7.91 15.28 -5.38
CA LYS A 155 -8.11 15.00 -6.80
C LYS A 155 -7.35 13.74 -7.24
N GLY A 156 -6.07 13.60 -6.86
CA GLY A 156 -5.26 12.43 -7.19
C GLY A 156 -5.81 11.15 -6.56
N TYR A 157 -6.35 11.25 -5.37
CA TYR A 157 -6.96 10.12 -4.67
C TYR A 157 -8.18 9.55 -5.40
N LEU A 158 -9.01 10.42 -6.01
CA LEU A 158 -10.14 10.00 -6.86
C LEU A 158 -9.67 9.27 -8.13
N PHE A 159 -8.48 9.59 -8.62
CA PHE A 159 -7.88 9.02 -9.83
C PHE A 159 -6.64 8.17 -9.52
N LEU A 160 -6.67 7.44 -8.41
CA LEU A 160 -5.50 6.73 -7.88
C LEU A 160 -4.86 5.78 -8.91
N ASN A 161 -5.66 5.07 -9.70
CA ASN A 161 -5.14 4.18 -10.75
C ASN A 161 -4.35 4.95 -11.83
N ASN A 162 -4.78 6.17 -12.17
CA ASN A 162 -4.05 7.03 -13.10
C ASN A 162 -2.74 7.55 -12.49
N VAL A 163 -2.76 7.84 -11.18
CA VAL A 163 -1.55 8.24 -10.44
C VAL A 163 -0.53 7.09 -10.43
N ILE A 164 -0.98 5.87 -10.11
CA ILE A 164 -0.12 4.68 -10.11
C ILE A 164 0.40 4.39 -11.52
N GLY A 165 -0.42 4.57 -12.55
CA GLY A 165 -0.05 4.37 -13.96
C GLY A 165 1.12 5.22 -14.46
N GLU A 166 1.48 6.33 -13.78
CA GLU A 166 2.65 7.15 -14.11
C GLU A 166 3.98 6.44 -13.81
N PHE A 167 3.95 5.38 -13.01
CA PHE A 167 5.13 4.62 -12.58
C PHE A 167 5.25 3.24 -13.26
N LEU A 168 4.35 2.94 -14.23
CA LEU A 168 4.42 1.77 -15.11
C LEU A 168 5.38 2.01 -16.31
#